data_7b89c60f109dadaa07699f205f7ab181
#
_entry.id   7b89c60f109dadaa07699f205f7ab181
#
_cell.length_a   1.000
_cell.length_b   1.000
_cell.length_c   1.000
_cell.angle_alpha   90.00
_cell.angle_beta   90.00
_cell.angle_gamma   90.00
#
_symmetry.space_group_name_H-M   'P 1'
#
loop_
_entity.id
_entity.type
_entity.pdbx_description
1 polymer ?
#
loop_
_entity_poly.entity_id
_entity_poly.type
_entity_poly.pdbx_seq_one_letter_code
_entity_poly.pdbx_strand_id
1 'polypeptide(L)'
;YYIKRSYVRKDIEYVFMPHHMTSMHLTPSKGAYDHFDTVLCAGPHQERELRREEELYGLPAKRLERCGYGLLDEDIAAVGARAARAAAPGGPAKGRPTVLVAPSWQEDNLLDLCADDLLGQLLGRGWRVVVRPHPEYTKRYRPRWESLQARYAHVPESDLFFERDFSSNETVFASDVLITDWSSVFCEFSFSTLRPSVFVDTPMKVGNPDWGELGIEPTDISLRNQVGRSFDPGDLSGLGDAVAEMIEHPDAWSARIAEVRSDTIYNIGRSAEIAGEYLLQAMLDKQTAHDREGGLIEDKVPNGPAGNTACGWE
;
A
#
# COMPACT_ATOMS: atom_id res chain seq x y z
N TYR A 1 -1.33 3.72 13.74
CA TYR A 1 -0.11 4.50 13.48
C TYR A 1 -0.37 5.98 13.68
N TYR A 2 -0.49 6.46 14.91
CA TYR A 2 -0.57 7.88 15.20
C TYR A 2 0.31 8.21 16.40
N ILE A 3 0.87 9.40 16.39
CA ILE A 3 1.65 9.92 17.51
C ILE A 3 0.69 10.57 18.50
N LYS A 4 0.66 10.08 19.75
CA LYS A 4 -0.13 10.73 20.78
C LYS A 4 0.46 12.10 21.08
N ARG A 5 -0.40 13.13 21.15
CA ARG A 5 0.00 14.52 21.46
C ARG A 5 0.93 14.63 22.68
N SER A 6 0.73 13.79 23.69
CA SER A 6 1.57 13.75 24.90
C SER A 6 3.02 13.30 24.67
N TYR A 7 3.33 12.72 23.52
CA TYR A 7 4.69 12.26 23.18
C TYR A 7 5.40 13.16 22.15
N VAL A 8 4.71 14.18 21.63
CA VAL A 8 5.28 15.11 20.64
C VAL A 8 6.32 16.00 21.31
N ARG A 9 7.55 15.96 20.81
CA ARG A 9 8.67 16.80 21.24
C ARG A 9 8.93 17.85 20.17
N LYS A 10 9.25 19.07 20.61
CA LYS A 10 9.50 20.20 19.69
C LYS A 10 10.89 20.14 19.01
N ASP A 11 11.80 19.37 19.58
CA ASP A 11 13.17 19.21 19.08
C ASP A 11 13.34 18.04 18.10
N ILE A 12 12.24 17.28 17.86
CA ILE A 12 12.21 16.14 16.93
C ILE A 12 11.30 16.49 15.76
N GLU A 13 11.72 16.19 14.55
CA GLU A 13 10.89 16.18 13.36
C GLU A 13 10.29 14.79 13.18
N TYR A 14 8.97 14.75 13.06
CA TYR A 14 8.21 13.52 12.85
C TYR A 14 7.86 13.38 11.37
N VAL A 15 8.52 12.45 10.70
CA VAL A 15 8.32 12.17 9.28
C VAL A 15 7.46 10.92 9.12
N PHE A 16 6.34 11.03 8.42
CA PHE A 16 5.52 9.88 8.06
C PHE A 16 5.87 9.37 6.67
N MET A 17 6.21 8.10 6.59
CA MET A 17 6.38 7.38 5.33
C MET A 17 5.18 6.43 5.15
N PRO A 18 4.31 6.64 4.16
CA PRO A 18 3.17 5.78 3.91
C PRO A 18 3.59 4.33 3.65
N HIS A 19 2.80 3.41 4.21
CA HIS A 19 2.92 1.97 3.96
C HIS A 19 1.80 1.45 3.05
N HIS A 20 1.10 2.35 2.36
CA HIS A 20 0.06 2.08 1.38
C HIS A 20 0.02 3.20 0.34
N MET A 21 -0.52 2.90 -0.84
CA MET A 21 -0.65 3.84 -1.96
C MET A 21 -2.05 4.46 -2.07
N THR A 22 -3.00 3.99 -1.29
CA THR A 22 -4.39 4.44 -1.33
C THR A 22 -4.63 5.66 -0.43
N SER A 23 -5.88 6.04 -0.22
CA SER A 23 -6.28 7.23 0.52
C SER A 23 -5.81 7.25 1.97
N MET A 24 -5.52 8.45 2.46
CA MET A 24 -5.10 8.71 3.83
C MET A 24 -6.27 8.86 4.81
N HIS A 25 -7.52 8.98 4.32
CA HIS A 25 -8.68 9.34 5.16
C HIS A 25 -9.78 8.28 5.23
N LEU A 26 -9.72 7.18 4.47
CA LEU A 26 -10.73 6.12 4.52
C LEU A 26 -10.46 5.10 5.63
N THR A 27 -9.27 4.50 5.62
CA THR A 27 -8.91 3.43 6.55
C THR A 27 -8.19 3.94 7.80
N PRO A 28 -7.25 4.89 7.73
CA PRO A 28 -6.64 5.48 8.92
C PRO A 28 -7.66 6.30 9.71
N SER A 29 -7.60 6.20 11.04
CA SER A 29 -8.48 6.96 11.93
C SER A 29 -8.29 8.46 11.75
N LYS A 30 -9.35 9.24 11.94
CA LYS A 30 -9.30 10.72 11.98
C LYS A 30 -8.19 11.19 12.91
N GLY A 31 -7.39 12.14 12.46
CA GLY A 31 -6.27 12.69 13.22
C GLY A 31 -5.02 11.80 13.26
N ALA A 32 -4.96 10.72 12.48
CA ALA A 32 -3.82 9.81 12.46
C ALA A 32 -2.49 10.52 12.12
N TYR A 33 -2.57 11.59 11.33
CA TYR A 33 -1.41 12.33 10.82
C TYR A 33 -1.20 13.71 11.44
N ASP A 34 -2.03 14.14 12.39
CA ASP A 34 -2.04 15.50 12.94
C ASP A 34 -0.69 15.93 13.52
N HIS A 35 0.06 15.00 14.08
CA HIS A 35 1.30 15.27 14.79
C HIS A 35 2.58 14.93 14.00
N PHE A 36 2.45 14.66 12.72
CA PHE A 36 3.60 14.58 11.84
C PHE A 36 3.92 15.97 11.26
N ASP A 37 5.21 16.30 11.20
CA ASP A 37 5.71 17.55 10.62
C ASP A 37 5.81 17.41 9.09
N THR A 38 6.21 16.22 8.63
CA THR A 38 6.41 15.90 7.22
C THR A 38 5.71 14.60 6.85
N VAL A 39 5.14 14.56 5.63
CA VAL A 39 4.61 13.33 5.01
C VAL A 39 5.28 13.13 3.65
N LEU A 40 5.86 11.93 3.43
CA LEU A 40 6.42 11.52 2.15
C LEU A 40 5.30 10.93 1.29
N CYS A 41 4.59 11.77 0.54
CA CYS A 41 3.40 11.37 -0.21
C CYS A 41 3.72 10.40 -1.35
N ALA A 42 2.93 9.33 -1.45
CA ALA A 42 3.03 8.38 -2.57
C ALA A 42 2.52 8.98 -3.88
N GLY A 43 1.53 9.87 -3.82
CA GLY A 43 0.93 10.47 -5.00
C GLY A 43 0.11 11.72 -4.71
N PRO A 44 -0.42 12.38 -5.77
CA PRO A 44 -1.12 13.67 -5.66
C PRO A 44 -2.43 13.61 -4.86
N HIS A 45 -3.06 12.44 -4.79
CA HIS A 45 -4.27 12.25 -3.99
C HIS A 45 -3.99 12.45 -2.50
N GLN A 46 -2.88 11.91 -1.98
CA GLN A 46 -2.49 12.05 -0.58
C GLN A 46 -2.21 13.52 -0.22
N GLU A 47 -1.55 14.28 -1.11
CA GLU A 47 -1.37 15.72 -0.91
C GLU A 47 -2.72 16.45 -0.81
N ARG A 48 -3.65 16.19 -1.74
CA ARG A 48 -4.96 16.83 -1.73
C ARG A 48 -5.75 16.52 -0.46
N GLU A 49 -5.73 15.27 -0.02
CA GLU A 49 -6.42 14.81 1.17
C GLU A 49 -5.87 15.49 2.43
N LEU A 50 -4.54 15.48 2.61
CA LEU A 50 -3.90 16.10 3.77
C LEU A 50 -4.09 17.62 3.78
N ARG A 51 -4.00 18.33 2.65
CA ARG A 51 -4.30 19.76 2.57
C ARG A 51 -5.76 20.05 2.93
N ARG A 52 -6.67 19.18 2.47
CA ARG A 52 -8.10 19.33 2.81
C ARG A 52 -8.37 19.07 4.29
N GLU A 53 -7.70 18.11 4.92
CA GLU A 53 -7.77 17.90 6.37
C GLU A 53 -7.27 19.13 7.14
N GLU A 54 -6.14 19.70 6.73
CA GLU A 54 -5.57 20.90 7.34
C GLU A 54 -6.56 22.08 7.29
N GLU A 55 -7.19 22.32 6.14
CA GLU A 55 -8.21 23.37 5.99
C GLU A 55 -9.45 23.08 6.85
N LEU A 56 -9.97 21.85 6.79
CA LEU A 56 -11.24 21.49 7.42
C LEU A 56 -11.15 21.52 8.95
N TYR A 57 -10.02 21.07 9.49
CA TYR A 57 -9.85 20.94 10.95
C TYR A 57 -8.95 22.02 11.55
N GLY A 58 -8.50 23.00 10.76
CA GLY A 58 -7.65 24.08 11.25
C GLY A 58 -6.28 23.59 11.76
N LEU A 59 -5.71 22.58 11.11
CA LEU A 59 -4.43 21.99 11.51
C LEU A 59 -3.25 22.83 10.97
N PRO A 60 -2.09 22.77 11.63
CA PRO A 60 -0.86 23.33 11.08
C PRO A 60 -0.51 22.67 9.74
N ALA A 61 -0.05 23.47 8.78
CA ALA A 61 0.41 22.96 7.49
C ALA A 61 1.64 22.07 7.67
N LYS A 62 1.58 20.84 7.16
CA LYS A 62 2.67 19.89 7.12
C LYS A 62 3.55 20.13 5.90
N ARG A 63 4.80 19.72 5.98
CA ARG A 63 5.62 19.56 4.79
C ARG A 63 5.18 18.30 4.04
N LEU A 64 4.81 18.44 2.76
CA LEU A 64 4.41 17.32 1.91
C LEU A 64 5.46 17.15 0.82
N GLU A 65 6.18 16.03 0.88
CA GLU A 65 7.22 15.70 -0.09
C GLU A 65 6.69 14.69 -1.12
N ARG A 66 6.89 14.98 -2.39
CA ARG A 66 6.49 14.12 -3.51
C ARG A 66 7.48 12.99 -3.69
N CYS A 67 7.27 11.93 -2.94
CA CYS A 67 8.24 10.85 -2.83
C CYS A 67 7.95 9.69 -3.80
N GLY A 68 6.73 9.21 -3.85
CA GLY A 68 6.36 7.94 -4.46
C GLY A 68 6.28 6.82 -3.43
N TYR A 69 6.33 5.55 -3.88
CA TYR A 69 6.16 4.39 -3.01
C TYR A 69 7.23 3.34 -3.28
N GLY A 70 8.22 3.23 -2.40
CA GLY A 70 9.41 2.40 -2.58
C GLY A 70 9.12 0.91 -2.75
N LEU A 71 8.10 0.36 -2.05
CA LEU A 71 7.70 -1.04 -2.24
C LEU A 71 7.18 -1.31 -3.66
N LEU A 72 6.45 -0.36 -4.27
CA LEU A 72 6.02 -0.49 -5.66
C LEU A 72 7.22 -0.54 -6.60
N ASP A 73 8.26 0.26 -6.36
CA ASP A 73 9.48 0.22 -7.18
C ASP A 73 10.16 -1.15 -7.11
N GLU A 74 10.22 -1.75 -5.92
CA GLU A 74 10.73 -3.11 -5.72
C GLU A 74 9.87 -4.16 -6.43
N ASP A 75 8.54 -4.05 -6.31
CA ASP A 75 7.60 -4.96 -6.97
C ASP A 75 7.70 -4.87 -8.51
N ILE A 76 7.81 -3.67 -9.08
CA ILE A 76 8.03 -3.46 -10.52
C ILE A 76 9.34 -4.11 -10.97
N ALA A 77 10.40 -3.94 -10.20
CA ALA A 77 11.69 -4.57 -10.50
C ALA A 77 11.62 -6.10 -10.46
N ALA A 78 10.92 -6.66 -9.46
CA ALA A 78 10.71 -8.11 -9.34
C ALA A 78 9.89 -8.68 -10.51
N VAL A 79 8.82 -7.99 -10.92
CA VAL A 79 8.00 -8.36 -12.10
C VAL A 79 8.85 -8.31 -13.36
N GLY A 80 9.66 -7.27 -13.56
CA GLY A 80 10.57 -7.14 -14.69
C GLY A 80 11.62 -8.27 -14.74
N ALA A 81 12.23 -8.58 -13.60
CA ALA A 81 13.19 -9.69 -13.49
C ALA A 81 12.54 -11.07 -13.79
N ARG A 82 11.28 -11.27 -13.36
CA ARG A 82 10.51 -12.47 -13.70
C ARG A 82 10.25 -12.58 -15.20
N ALA A 83 9.78 -11.49 -15.82
CA ALA A 83 9.52 -11.42 -17.25
C ALA A 83 10.81 -11.71 -18.06
N ALA A 84 11.94 -11.16 -17.68
CA ALA A 84 13.23 -11.40 -18.31
C ALA A 84 13.66 -12.88 -18.20
N ARG A 85 13.46 -13.52 -17.04
CA ARG A 85 13.72 -14.96 -16.86
C ARG A 85 12.83 -15.82 -17.75
N ALA A 86 11.56 -15.46 -17.91
CA ALA A 86 10.64 -16.20 -18.77
C ALA A 86 10.96 -16.06 -20.27
N ALA A 87 11.48 -14.91 -20.69
CA ALA A 87 11.88 -14.64 -22.07
C ALA A 87 13.27 -15.23 -22.45
N ALA A 88 14.06 -15.65 -21.46
CA ALA A 88 15.41 -16.20 -21.72
C ALA A 88 15.36 -17.56 -22.42
N PRO A 89 16.38 -17.92 -23.26
CA PRO A 89 16.48 -19.25 -23.85
C PRO A 89 16.43 -20.33 -22.78
N GLY A 90 15.48 -21.29 -22.89
CA GLY A 90 15.25 -22.32 -21.88
C GLY A 90 14.46 -21.85 -20.63
N GLY A 91 13.93 -20.66 -20.66
CA GLY A 91 13.03 -20.17 -19.62
C GLY A 91 11.73 -21.00 -19.52
N PRO A 92 10.99 -20.89 -18.40
CA PRO A 92 9.76 -21.65 -18.21
C PRO A 92 8.73 -21.29 -19.29
N ALA A 93 8.10 -22.32 -19.86
CA ALA A 93 6.99 -22.11 -20.79
C ALA A 93 5.84 -21.37 -20.09
N LYS A 94 5.11 -20.51 -20.83
CA LYS A 94 3.90 -19.87 -20.34
C LYS A 94 2.90 -20.98 -19.96
N GLY A 95 2.57 -21.03 -18.66
CA GLY A 95 1.59 -21.97 -18.14
C GLY A 95 0.14 -21.56 -18.48
N ARG A 96 -0.81 -22.25 -17.89
CA ARG A 96 -2.22 -21.85 -17.91
C ARG A 96 -2.36 -20.46 -17.24
N PRO A 97 -3.32 -19.63 -17.70
CA PRO A 97 -3.62 -18.38 -17.00
C PRO A 97 -3.92 -18.62 -15.52
N THR A 98 -3.43 -17.74 -14.67
CA THR A 98 -3.60 -17.83 -13.23
C THR A 98 -4.48 -16.69 -12.74
N VAL A 99 -5.55 -17.02 -12.02
CA VAL A 99 -6.44 -16.08 -11.35
C VAL A 99 -6.18 -16.12 -9.86
N LEU A 100 -5.79 -14.99 -9.29
CA LEU A 100 -5.51 -14.84 -7.87
C LEU A 100 -6.75 -14.29 -7.15
N VAL A 101 -7.21 -14.96 -6.12
CA VAL A 101 -8.25 -14.51 -5.21
C VAL A 101 -7.59 -14.07 -3.89
N ALA A 102 -7.48 -12.77 -3.66
CA ALA A 102 -6.79 -12.22 -2.48
C ALA A 102 -7.67 -11.22 -1.73
N PRO A 103 -8.52 -11.69 -0.82
CA PRO A 103 -9.43 -10.85 -0.05
C PRO A 103 -8.74 -10.02 1.01
N SER A 104 -9.45 -9.00 1.51
CA SER A 104 -9.13 -8.32 2.75
C SER A 104 -9.28 -9.25 3.96
N TRP A 105 -8.76 -8.82 5.13
CA TRP A 105 -8.85 -9.62 6.35
C TRP A 105 -10.08 -9.33 7.22
N GLN A 106 -10.94 -8.39 6.81
CA GLN A 106 -12.14 -8.05 7.55
C GLN A 106 -13.12 -9.23 7.61
N GLU A 107 -14.02 -9.21 8.57
CA GLU A 107 -15.20 -10.05 8.57
C GLU A 107 -16.11 -9.67 7.39
N ASP A 108 -16.90 -10.61 6.92
CA ASP A 108 -17.76 -10.43 5.73
C ASP A 108 -16.99 -10.06 4.45
N ASN A 109 -15.76 -10.56 4.31
CA ASN A 109 -15.02 -10.46 3.06
C ASN A 109 -15.59 -11.41 1.98
N LEU A 110 -15.06 -11.36 0.78
CA LEU A 110 -15.56 -12.16 -0.34
C LEU A 110 -15.53 -13.69 -0.10
N LEU A 111 -14.61 -14.22 0.74
CA LEU A 111 -14.59 -15.65 1.08
C LEU A 111 -15.70 -16.03 2.06
N ASP A 112 -16.15 -15.10 2.88
CA ASP A 112 -17.25 -15.33 3.82
C ASP A 112 -18.62 -15.22 3.12
N LEU A 113 -18.76 -14.26 2.18
CA LEU A 113 -20.05 -13.93 1.57
C LEU A 113 -20.38 -14.75 0.32
N CYS A 114 -19.41 -15.00 -0.56
CA CYS A 114 -19.68 -15.53 -1.89
C CYS A 114 -18.63 -16.52 -2.44
N ALA A 115 -17.84 -17.17 -1.57
CA ALA A 115 -16.75 -18.05 -2.02
C ALA A 115 -17.21 -19.13 -2.99
N ASP A 116 -18.35 -19.78 -2.73
CA ASP A 116 -18.80 -20.91 -3.54
C ASP A 116 -19.29 -20.43 -4.93
N ASP A 117 -20.02 -19.31 -4.99
CA ASP A 117 -20.47 -18.70 -6.24
C ASP A 117 -19.26 -18.17 -7.04
N LEU A 118 -18.30 -17.53 -6.35
CA LEU A 118 -17.07 -17.04 -6.97
C LEU A 118 -16.27 -18.18 -7.59
N LEU A 119 -15.97 -19.22 -6.81
CA LEU A 119 -15.20 -20.37 -7.30
C LEU A 119 -15.94 -21.11 -8.39
N GLY A 120 -17.28 -21.16 -8.33
CA GLY A 120 -18.13 -21.71 -9.40
C GLY A 120 -18.00 -20.95 -10.73
N GLN A 121 -17.78 -19.62 -10.69
CA GLN A 121 -17.51 -18.82 -11.90
C GLN A 121 -16.11 -19.07 -12.51
N LEU A 122 -15.15 -19.50 -11.72
CA LEU A 122 -13.74 -19.59 -12.11
C LEU A 122 -13.30 -21.01 -12.48
N LEU A 123 -13.79 -22.02 -11.76
CA LEU A 123 -13.40 -23.41 -11.98
C LEU A 123 -13.93 -23.97 -13.30
N GLY A 124 -13.18 -24.88 -13.91
CA GLY A 124 -13.55 -25.52 -15.19
C GLY A 124 -13.28 -24.69 -16.45
N ARG A 125 -12.76 -23.45 -16.31
CA ARG A 125 -12.44 -22.57 -17.45
C ARG A 125 -11.00 -22.75 -18.00
N GLY A 126 -10.26 -23.74 -17.52
CA GLY A 126 -8.89 -23.99 -17.95
C GLY A 126 -7.84 -23.10 -17.26
N TRP A 127 -8.23 -22.32 -16.26
CA TRP A 127 -7.35 -21.49 -15.46
C TRP A 127 -6.84 -22.25 -14.23
N ARG A 128 -5.73 -21.76 -13.66
CA ARG A 128 -5.35 -22.07 -12.30
C ARG A 128 -5.90 -20.99 -11.38
N VAL A 129 -6.69 -21.37 -10.40
CA VAL A 129 -7.20 -20.47 -9.38
C VAL A 129 -6.34 -20.59 -8.12
N VAL A 130 -5.84 -19.48 -7.61
CA VAL A 130 -5.09 -19.42 -6.35
C VAL A 130 -5.85 -18.57 -5.35
N VAL A 131 -6.14 -19.13 -4.19
CA VAL A 131 -6.77 -18.41 -3.08
C VAL A 131 -5.69 -18.08 -2.05
N ARG A 132 -5.39 -16.78 -1.92
CA ARG A 132 -4.37 -16.23 -1.02
C ARG A 132 -5.02 -15.25 -0.03
N PRO A 133 -5.60 -15.73 1.07
CA PRO A 133 -6.17 -14.84 2.08
C PRO A 133 -5.09 -14.03 2.77
N HIS A 134 -5.48 -12.90 3.34
CA HIS A 134 -4.57 -12.14 4.20
C HIS A 134 -4.17 -12.98 5.43
N PRO A 135 -2.90 -12.94 5.90
CA PRO A 135 -2.45 -13.73 7.05
C PRO A 135 -3.27 -13.53 8.32
N GLU A 136 -3.79 -12.32 8.57
CA GLU A 136 -4.68 -12.06 9.70
C GLU A 136 -6.03 -12.79 9.58
N TYR A 137 -6.56 -12.99 8.37
CA TYR A 137 -7.78 -13.75 8.17
C TYR A 137 -7.58 -15.23 8.59
N THR A 138 -6.50 -15.85 8.16
CA THR A 138 -6.20 -17.26 8.53
C THR A 138 -5.96 -17.46 10.01
N LYS A 139 -5.50 -16.42 10.73
CA LYS A 139 -5.33 -16.48 12.20
C LYS A 139 -6.65 -16.27 12.93
N ARG A 140 -7.41 -15.24 12.57
CA ARG A 140 -8.63 -14.81 13.27
C ARG A 140 -9.83 -15.72 12.97
N TYR A 141 -9.95 -16.16 11.72
CA TYR A 141 -11.09 -16.94 11.21
C TYR A 141 -10.68 -18.34 10.76
N ARG A 142 -9.74 -18.95 11.47
CA ARG A 142 -9.18 -20.27 11.17
C ARG A 142 -10.24 -21.33 10.84
N PRO A 143 -11.34 -21.51 11.62
CA PRO A 143 -12.36 -22.51 11.31
C PRO A 143 -13.05 -22.28 9.96
N ARG A 144 -13.31 -21.01 9.58
CA ARG A 144 -13.89 -20.66 8.29
C ARG A 144 -12.94 -21.03 7.16
N TRP A 145 -11.65 -20.70 7.31
CA TRP A 145 -10.60 -21.04 6.34
C TRP A 145 -10.43 -22.55 6.15
N GLU A 146 -10.35 -23.30 7.23
CA GLU A 146 -10.25 -24.78 7.20
C GLU A 146 -11.51 -25.42 6.59
N SER A 147 -12.69 -24.89 6.90
CA SER A 147 -13.95 -25.34 6.29
C SER A 147 -14.00 -25.12 4.79
N LEU A 148 -13.54 -23.93 4.30
CA LEU A 148 -13.47 -23.66 2.86
C LEU A 148 -12.52 -24.65 2.16
N GLN A 149 -11.32 -24.87 2.72
CA GLN A 149 -10.39 -25.85 2.16
C GLN A 149 -10.97 -27.27 2.12
N ALA A 150 -11.65 -27.69 3.18
CA ALA A 150 -12.26 -29.02 3.24
C ALA A 150 -13.36 -29.22 2.19
N ARG A 151 -14.19 -28.18 1.91
CA ARG A 151 -15.23 -28.25 0.85
C ARG A 151 -14.64 -28.50 -0.52
N TYR A 152 -13.47 -27.95 -0.81
CA TYR A 152 -12.81 -28.02 -2.11
C TYR A 152 -11.65 -29.03 -2.15
N ALA A 153 -11.47 -29.88 -1.13
CA ALA A 153 -10.41 -30.89 -1.08
C ALA A 153 -10.45 -31.92 -2.25
N HIS A 154 -11.59 -32.01 -2.91
CA HIS A 154 -11.77 -32.89 -4.07
C HIS A 154 -11.27 -32.27 -5.40
N VAL A 155 -11.02 -30.96 -5.43
CA VAL A 155 -10.51 -30.26 -6.61
C VAL A 155 -8.98 -30.38 -6.66
N PRO A 156 -8.40 -30.80 -7.81
CA PRO A 156 -6.93 -30.90 -7.93
C PRO A 156 -6.22 -29.57 -7.63
N GLU A 157 -5.10 -29.61 -6.92
CA GLU A 157 -4.29 -28.42 -6.61
C GLU A 157 -3.75 -27.71 -7.87
N SER A 158 -3.71 -28.43 -9.00
CA SER A 158 -3.44 -27.82 -10.31
C SER A 158 -4.49 -26.83 -10.75
N ASP A 159 -5.73 -26.99 -10.31
CA ASP A 159 -6.88 -26.18 -10.71
C ASP A 159 -7.29 -25.18 -9.63
N LEU A 160 -7.23 -25.58 -8.35
CA LEU A 160 -7.48 -24.72 -7.20
C LEU A 160 -6.41 -24.93 -6.13
N PHE A 161 -5.63 -23.89 -5.86
CA PHE A 161 -4.57 -23.90 -4.86
C PHE A 161 -4.86 -22.92 -3.72
N PHE A 162 -4.90 -23.41 -2.51
CA PHE A 162 -5.00 -22.61 -1.30
C PHE A 162 -3.62 -22.30 -0.76
N GLU A 163 -3.15 -21.08 -0.96
CA GLU A 163 -1.81 -20.66 -0.54
C GLU A 163 -1.73 -20.53 0.99
N ARG A 164 -0.67 -21.09 1.56
CA ARG A 164 -0.42 -21.10 3.02
C ARG A 164 0.90 -20.44 3.39
N ASP A 165 1.77 -20.23 2.42
CA ASP A 165 3.06 -19.56 2.60
C ASP A 165 2.98 -18.16 2.02
N PHE A 166 3.10 -17.17 2.90
CA PHE A 166 3.02 -15.75 2.57
C PHE A 166 4.40 -15.08 2.57
N SER A 167 5.48 -15.85 2.61
CA SER A 167 6.86 -15.35 2.68
C SER A 167 7.32 -14.68 1.37
N SER A 168 6.63 -14.94 0.26
CA SER A 168 6.96 -14.35 -1.05
C SER A 168 5.71 -13.85 -1.76
N ASN A 169 5.89 -12.86 -2.66
CA ASN A 169 4.85 -12.34 -3.55
C ASN A 169 4.89 -12.98 -4.95
N GLU A 170 5.61 -14.09 -5.13
CA GLU A 170 5.78 -14.73 -6.44
C GLU A 170 4.43 -15.10 -7.08
N THR A 171 3.48 -15.61 -6.29
CA THR A 171 2.14 -15.95 -6.77
C THR A 171 1.37 -14.70 -7.22
N VAL A 172 1.53 -13.58 -6.50
CA VAL A 172 0.92 -12.29 -6.87
C VAL A 172 1.45 -11.84 -8.23
N PHE A 173 2.78 -11.82 -8.40
CA PHE A 173 3.40 -11.38 -9.65
C PHE A 173 3.20 -12.34 -10.82
N ALA A 174 2.91 -13.62 -10.55
CA ALA A 174 2.65 -14.64 -11.56
C ALA A 174 1.24 -14.58 -12.12
N SER A 175 0.28 -14.03 -11.39
CA SER A 175 -1.13 -14.09 -11.74
C SER A 175 -1.49 -13.13 -12.87
N ASP A 176 -2.44 -13.54 -13.72
CA ASP A 176 -2.88 -12.75 -14.87
C ASP A 176 -4.03 -11.79 -14.53
N VAL A 177 -4.87 -12.16 -13.54
CA VAL A 177 -5.96 -11.34 -13.01
C VAL A 177 -6.03 -11.52 -11.50
N LEU A 178 -6.25 -10.43 -10.78
CA LEU A 178 -6.56 -10.42 -9.35
C LEU A 178 -8.07 -10.31 -9.13
N ILE A 179 -8.60 -11.08 -8.19
CA ILE A 179 -9.95 -10.88 -7.65
C ILE A 179 -9.82 -10.53 -6.17
N THR A 180 -10.40 -9.41 -5.78
CA THR A 180 -10.30 -8.90 -4.41
C THR A 180 -11.57 -8.15 -4.00
N ASP A 181 -11.63 -7.69 -2.77
CA ASP A 181 -12.69 -6.83 -2.25
C ASP A 181 -12.13 -5.43 -1.88
N TRP A 182 -11.94 -5.13 -0.60
CA TRP A 182 -11.43 -3.86 -0.09
C TRP A 182 -9.97 -3.98 0.40
N SER A 183 -9.18 -4.82 -0.23
CA SER A 183 -7.75 -4.93 0.06
C SER A 183 -6.93 -3.99 -0.84
N SER A 184 -5.98 -3.27 -0.24
CA SER A 184 -5.03 -2.41 -0.98
C SER A 184 -4.11 -3.17 -1.93
N VAL A 185 -4.07 -4.50 -1.84
CA VAL A 185 -3.25 -5.36 -2.71
C VAL A 185 -3.53 -5.15 -4.21
N PHE A 186 -4.71 -4.61 -4.56
CA PHE A 186 -5.01 -4.30 -5.95
C PHE A 186 -4.08 -3.22 -6.53
N CYS A 187 -3.64 -2.26 -5.71
CA CYS A 187 -2.68 -1.25 -6.15
C CYS A 187 -1.31 -1.89 -6.40
N GLU A 188 -0.80 -2.68 -5.44
CA GLU A 188 0.47 -3.39 -5.60
C GLU A 188 0.43 -4.31 -6.82
N PHE A 189 -0.65 -5.09 -6.98
CA PHE A 189 -0.82 -5.99 -8.11
C PHE A 189 -0.92 -5.24 -9.44
N SER A 190 -1.93 -4.36 -9.56
CA SER A 190 -2.22 -3.73 -10.86
C SER A 190 -1.11 -2.77 -11.29
N PHE A 191 -0.51 -2.03 -10.35
CA PHE A 191 0.54 -1.07 -10.69
C PHE A 191 1.91 -1.71 -10.92
N SER A 192 2.23 -2.84 -10.28
CA SER A 192 3.49 -3.54 -10.55
C SER A 192 3.43 -4.40 -11.80
N THR A 193 2.32 -5.10 -12.03
CA THR A 193 2.17 -6.06 -13.13
C THR A 193 1.57 -5.48 -14.40
N LEU A 194 0.91 -4.32 -14.32
CA LEU A 194 0.04 -3.73 -15.34
C LEU A 194 -1.10 -4.67 -15.77
N ARG A 195 -1.63 -5.48 -14.83
CA ARG A 195 -2.72 -6.43 -15.05
C ARG A 195 -3.97 -5.99 -14.31
N PRO A 196 -5.17 -6.33 -14.86
CA PRO A 196 -6.43 -5.88 -14.30
C PRO A 196 -6.84 -6.63 -13.05
N SER A 197 -7.68 -5.97 -12.25
CA SER A 197 -8.32 -6.52 -11.07
C SER A 197 -9.82 -6.62 -11.25
N VAL A 198 -10.44 -7.64 -10.64
CA VAL A 198 -11.87 -7.75 -10.44
C VAL A 198 -12.17 -7.49 -8.97
N PHE A 199 -13.18 -6.70 -8.72
CA PHE A 199 -13.59 -6.33 -7.37
C PHE A 199 -14.96 -6.93 -7.04
N VAL A 200 -15.08 -7.47 -5.83
CA VAL A 200 -16.37 -7.85 -5.27
C VAL A 200 -16.75 -6.80 -4.23
N ASP A 201 -17.89 -6.15 -4.42
CA ASP A 201 -18.35 -5.03 -3.61
C ASP A 201 -18.99 -5.50 -2.28
N THR A 202 -18.21 -6.22 -1.48
CA THR A 202 -18.56 -6.56 -0.10
C THR A 202 -18.72 -5.31 0.75
N PRO A 203 -19.21 -5.37 2.01
CA PRO A 203 -19.25 -4.23 2.90
C PRO A 203 -17.91 -3.50 2.94
N MET A 204 -17.92 -2.20 2.68
CA MET A 204 -16.71 -1.39 2.56
C MET A 204 -15.89 -1.39 3.86
N LYS A 205 -14.58 -1.58 3.74
CA LYS A 205 -13.67 -1.51 4.87
C LYS A 205 -13.40 -0.06 5.25
N VAL A 206 -14.13 0.43 6.24
CA VAL A 206 -14.00 1.79 6.76
C VAL A 206 -13.36 1.77 8.13
N GLY A 207 -12.22 2.42 8.26
CA GLY A 207 -11.54 2.63 9.57
C GLY A 207 -11.81 4.01 10.16
N ASN A 208 -12.15 4.98 9.31
CA ASN A 208 -12.54 6.33 9.69
C ASN A 208 -14.03 6.56 9.36
N PRO A 209 -14.94 6.55 10.34
CA PRO A 209 -16.36 6.77 10.08
C PRO A 209 -16.66 8.16 9.53
N ASP A 210 -15.77 9.14 9.77
CA ASP A 210 -15.93 10.54 9.37
C ASP A 210 -15.28 10.82 7.98
N TRP A 211 -14.84 9.81 7.24
CA TRP A 211 -14.11 9.98 5.97
C TRP A 211 -14.84 10.89 4.96
N GLY A 212 -16.19 10.85 4.96
CA GLY A 212 -17.01 11.66 4.06
C GLY A 212 -16.96 13.16 4.33
N GLU A 213 -16.51 13.61 5.53
CA GLU A 213 -16.39 15.04 5.86
C GLU A 213 -15.40 15.77 4.95
N LEU A 214 -14.40 15.05 4.43
CA LEU A 214 -13.40 15.63 3.52
C LEU A 214 -13.99 16.08 2.19
N GLY A 215 -15.08 15.45 1.73
CA GLY A 215 -15.70 15.72 0.44
C GLY A 215 -14.82 15.30 -0.74
N ILE A 216 -13.85 14.42 -0.53
CA ILE A 216 -12.97 13.83 -1.54
C ILE A 216 -13.28 12.33 -1.61
N GLU A 217 -13.53 11.82 -2.83
CA GLU A 217 -13.70 10.38 -3.02
C GLU A 217 -12.38 9.65 -2.80
N PRO A 218 -12.33 8.65 -1.90
CA PRO A 218 -11.14 7.86 -1.68
C PRO A 218 -10.65 7.14 -2.94
N THR A 219 -9.34 7.06 -3.12
CA THR A 219 -8.73 6.30 -4.23
C THR A 219 -9.03 4.81 -4.15
N ASP A 220 -9.29 4.28 -2.96
CA ASP A 220 -9.80 2.92 -2.74
C ASP A 220 -11.11 2.65 -3.49
N ILE A 221 -11.90 3.69 -3.78
CA ILE A 221 -13.15 3.63 -4.56
C ILE A 221 -12.88 4.00 -6.02
N SER A 222 -12.31 5.18 -6.26
CA SER A 222 -12.21 5.76 -7.60
C SER A 222 -11.30 4.98 -8.56
N LEU A 223 -10.28 4.28 -8.05
CA LEU A 223 -9.37 3.48 -8.87
C LEU A 223 -9.98 2.17 -9.36
N ARG A 224 -10.97 1.60 -8.65
CA ARG A 224 -11.52 0.26 -8.96
C ARG A 224 -12.00 0.15 -10.41
N ASN A 225 -12.79 1.11 -10.86
CA ASN A 225 -13.30 1.13 -12.24
C ASN A 225 -12.25 1.57 -13.28
N GLN A 226 -11.09 2.06 -12.83
CA GLN A 226 -10.00 2.46 -13.72
C GLN A 226 -9.05 1.29 -14.00
N VAL A 227 -8.81 0.42 -13.02
CA VAL A 227 -7.90 -0.72 -13.14
C VAL A 227 -8.62 -2.06 -13.24
N GLY A 228 -9.96 -2.08 -13.27
CA GLY A 228 -10.73 -3.31 -13.28
C GLY A 228 -12.23 -3.13 -13.43
N ARG A 229 -12.99 -4.12 -12.95
CA ARG A 229 -14.46 -4.15 -12.91
C ARG A 229 -14.95 -4.63 -11.56
N SER A 230 -16.10 -4.08 -11.11
CA SER A 230 -16.75 -4.44 -9.86
C SER A 230 -17.99 -5.32 -10.09
N PHE A 231 -18.26 -6.21 -9.13
CA PHE A 231 -19.42 -7.10 -9.09
C PHE A 231 -20.06 -7.09 -7.70
N ASP A 232 -21.39 -7.18 -7.67
CA ASP A 232 -22.14 -7.34 -6.43
C ASP A 232 -21.92 -8.75 -5.86
N PRO A 233 -21.64 -8.94 -4.56
CA PRO A 233 -21.47 -10.26 -3.97
C PRO A 233 -22.71 -11.16 -4.05
N GLY A 234 -23.91 -10.58 -4.20
CA GLY A 234 -25.17 -11.29 -4.42
C GLY A 234 -25.44 -11.66 -5.88
N ASP A 235 -24.66 -11.12 -6.84
CA ASP A 235 -24.76 -11.46 -8.27
C ASP A 235 -23.38 -11.44 -8.95
N LEU A 236 -22.74 -12.59 -8.99
CA LEU A 236 -21.47 -12.79 -9.67
C LEU A 236 -21.64 -13.30 -11.12
N SER A 237 -22.85 -13.24 -11.67
CA SER A 237 -23.08 -13.62 -13.06
C SER A 237 -22.22 -12.78 -14.02
N GLY A 238 -21.56 -13.43 -14.99
CA GLY A 238 -20.63 -12.76 -15.91
C GLY A 238 -19.25 -12.45 -15.37
N LEU A 239 -18.94 -12.68 -14.09
CA LEU A 239 -17.61 -12.47 -13.54
C LEU A 239 -16.55 -13.31 -14.27
N GLY A 240 -16.85 -14.59 -14.50
CA GLY A 240 -15.95 -15.47 -15.25
C GLY A 240 -15.71 -14.99 -16.68
N ASP A 241 -16.72 -14.40 -17.34
CA ASP A 241 -16.56 -13.87 -18.70
C ASP A 241 -15.76 -12.56 -18.70
N ALA A 242 -15.90 -11.72 -17.68
CA ALA A 242 -15.06 -10.55 -17.50
C ALA A 242 -13.59 -10.93 -17.28
N VAL A 243 -13.33 -11.97 -16.48
CA VAL A 243 -11.96 -12.50 -16.29
C VAL A 243 -11.40 -13.05 -17.60
N ALA A 244 -12.21 -13.76 -18.39
CA ALA A 244 -11.78 -14.27 -19.71
C ALA A 244 -11.38 -13.12 -20.64
N GLU A 245 -12.20 -12.09 -20.74
CA GLU A 245 -11.92 -10.90 -21.55
C GLU A 245 -10.62 -10.19 -21.10
N MET A 246 -10.40 -10.06 -19.79
CA MET A 246 -9.19 -9.47 -19.24
C MET A 246 -7.93 -10.27 -19.60
N ILE A 247 -8.01 -11.61 -19.61
CA ILE A 247 -6.92 -12.51 -19.99
C ILE A 247 -6.66 -12.46 -21.50
N GLU A 248 -7.72 -12.31 -22.31
CA GLU A 248 -7.63 -12.29 -23.78
C GLU A 248 -7.13 -10.95 -24.32
N HIS A 249 -7.33 -9.86 -23.60
CA HIS A 249 -6.96 -8.50 -24.03
C HIS A 249 -5.98 -7.80 -23.06
N PRO A 250 -4.83 -8.42 -22.73
CA PRO A 250 -3.90 -7.91 -21.73
C PRO A 250 -3.29 -6.57 -22.10
N ASP A 251 -3.04 -6.30 -23.38
CA ASP A 251 -2.38 -5.08 -23.86
C ASP A 251 -3.26 -3.84 -23.64
N ALA A 252 -4.58 -3.97 -23.83
CA ALA A 252 -5.51 -2.86 -23.61
C ALA A 252 -5.56 -2.47 -22.12
N TRP A 253 -5.60 -3.46 -21.24
CA TRP A 253 -5.54 -3.25 -19.80
C TRP A 253 -4.20 -2.68 -19.35
N SER A 254 -3.11 -3.22 -19.87
CA SER A 254 -1.75 -2.77 -19.53
C SER A 254 -1.55 -1.29 -19.86
N ALA A 255 -1.97 -0.85 -21.05
CA ALA A 255 -1.87 0.56 -21.47
C ALA A 255 -2.67 1.48 -20.53
N ARG A 256 -3.92 1.12 -20.25
CA ARG A 256 -4.81 1.87 -19.36
C ARG A 256 -4.25 1.96 -17.93
N ILE A 257 -3.81 0.83 -17.37
CA ILE A 257 -3.28 0.79 -16.00
C ILE A 257 -1.96 1.57 -15.89
N ALA A 258 -1.13 1.55 -16.95
CA ALA A 258 0.10 2.35 -16.98
C ALA A 258 -0.20 3.86 -16.90
N GLU A 259 -1.23 4.35 -17.60
CA GLU A 259 -1.68 5.74 -17.52
C GLU A 259 -2.18 6.06 -16.10
N VAL A 260 -3.12 5.26 -15.57
CA VAL A 260 -3.65 5.44 -14.21
C VAL A 260 -2.54 5.44 -13.16
N ARG A 261 -1.57 4.54 -13.28
CA ARG A 261 -0.42 4.48 -12.38
C ARG A 261 0.40 5.77 -12.43
N SER A 262 0.68 6.29 -13.63
CA SER A 262 1.47 7.51 -13.81
C SER A 262 0.79 8.75 -13.22
N ASP A 263 -0.54 8.78 -13.25
CA ASP A 263 -1.33 9.87 -12.67
C ASP A 263 -1.50 9.75 -11.15
N THR A 264 -1.34 8.53 -10.62
CA THR A 264 -1.60 8.22 -9.20
C THR A 264 -0.34 8.22 -8.35
N ILE A 265 0.82 7.83 -8.88
CA ILE A 265 2.06 7.61 -8.12
C ILE A 265 3.18 8.50 -8.60
N TYR A 266 3.83 9.20 -7.66
CA TYR A 266 5.01 10.02 -7.95
C TYR A 266 6.26 9.16 -8.19
N ASN A 267 7.18 9.67 -8.97
CA ASN A 267 8.59 9.25 -9.07
C ASN A 267 8.83 7.74 -9.15
N ILE A 268 8.01 7.03 -9.91
CA ILE A 268 8.13 5.57 -10.10
C ILE A 268 9.56 5.19 -10.49
N GLY A 269 10.14 4.23 -9.77
CA GLY A 269 11.51 3.76 -9.93
C GLY A 269 12.56 4.59 -9.18
N ARG A 270 12.16 5.69 -8.49
CA ARG A 270 13.06 6.58 -7.77
C ARG A 270 12.60 6.96 -6.37
N SER A 271 11.54 6.33 -5.88
CA SER A 271 10.91 6.70 -4.60
C SER A 271 11.87 6.60 -3.42
N ALA A 272 12.66 5.53 -3.36
CA ALA A 272 13.64 5.31 -2.28
C ALA A 272 14.80 6.34 -2.33
N GLU A 273 15.27 6.70 -3.54
CA GLU A 273 16.29 7.72 -3.75
C GLU A 273 15.82 9.07 -3.19
N ILE A 274 14.63 9.51 -3.60
CA ILE A 274 14.04 10.80 -3.20
C ILE A 274 13.75 10.84 -1.69
N ALA A 275 13.21 9.75 -1.13
CA ALA A 275 13.01 9.65 0.32
C ALA A 275 14.33 9.74 1.09
N GLY A 276 15.36 9.05 0.61
CA GLY A 276 16.70 9.06 1.20
C GLY A 276 17.37 10.44 1.14
N GLU A 277 17.29 11.12 0.00
CA GLU A 277 17.80 12.48 -0.17
C GLU A 277 17.13 13.46 0.80
N TYR A 278 15.77 13.40 0.89
CA TYR A 278 15.04 14.22 1.85
C TYR A 278 15.49 13.97 3.30
N LEU A 279 15.53 12.71 3.73
CA LEU A 279 15.89 12.36 5.11
C LEU A 279 17.32 12.79 5.44
N LEU A 280 18.27 12.59 4.53
CA LEU A 280 19.63 13.03 4.68
C LEU A 280 19.74 14.55 4.82
N GLN A 281 19.05 15.30 3.97
CA GLN A 281 19.03 16.75 4.01
C GLN A 281 18.44 17.27 5.33
N ALA A 282 17.31 16.70 5.76
CA ALA A 282 16.66 17.06 7.03
C ALA A 282 17.58 16.82 8.25
N MET A 283 18.36 15.72 8.22
CA MET A 283 19.35 15.44 9.27
C MET A 283 20.50 16.46 9.28
N LEU A 284 21.04 16.81 8.10
CA LEU A 284 22.13 17.79 7.95
C LEU A 284 21.70 19.19 8.38
N ASP A 285 20.47 19.59 8.02
CA ASP A 285 19.91 20.88 8.40
C ASP A 285 19.78 21.01 9.93
N LYS A 286 19.32 19.94 10.59
CA LYS A 286 19.24 19.89 12.06
C LYS A 286 20.60 19.95 12.73
N GLN A 287 21.58 19.21 12.22
CA GLN A 287 22.94 19.25 12.76
C GLN A 287 23.54 20.65 12.64
N THR A 288 23.38 21.28 11.48
CA THR A 288 23.86 22.65 11.24
C THR A 288 23.18 23.67 12.17
N ALA A 289 21.89 23.51 12.45
CA ALA A 289 21.16 24.37 13.40
C ALA A 289 21.68 24.20 14.82
N HIS A 290 21.91 22.95 15.25
CA HIS A 290 22.46 22.63 16.58
C HIS A 290 23.88 23.19 16.77
N ASP A 291 24.76 23.06 15.77
CA ASP A 291 26.10 23.56 15.80
C ASP A 291 26.15 25.10 15.89
N ARG A 292 25.23 25.80 15.22
CA ARG A 292 25.07 27.26 15.31
C ARG A 292 24.58 27.71 16.71
N GLU A 293 23.64 27.00 17.30
CA GLU A 293 23.17 27.29 18.65
C GLU A 293 24.23 26.99 19.71
N GLY A 294 24.98 25.90 19.56
CA GLY A 294 26.12 25.54 20.42
C GLY A 294 27.26 26.57 20.35
N GLY A 295 27.61 27.04 19.15
CA GLY A 295 28.60 28.08 18.95
C GLY A 295 28.22 29.44 19.54
N LEU A 296 26.93 29.77 19.56
CA LEU A 296 26.42 31.00 20.21
C LEU A 296 26.50 30.95 21.74
N ILE A 297 26.59 29.76 22.34
CA ILE A 297 26.76 29.58 23.79
C ILE A 297 28.23 29.73 24.18
N GLU A 298 29.17 29.28 23.37
CA GLU A 298 30.64 29.46 23.64
C GLU A 298 31.10 30.92 23.58
N ASP A 299 30.52 31.76 22.72
CA ASP A 299 30.84 33.17 22.62
C ASP A 299 30.26 34.03 23.79
N LYS A 300 29.49 33.46 24.70
CA LYS A 300 28.92 34.16 25.86
C LYS A 300 29.61 33.86 27.19
N VAL A 301 30.76 33.23 27.21
CA VAL A 301 31.55 33.13 28.43
C VAL A 301 32.24 34.48 28.66
N PRO A 302 31.89 35.31 29.67
CA PRO A 302 32.57 36.56 29.95
C PRO A 302 33.98 36.26 30.44
N ASN A 303 34.96 36.83 29.80
CA ASN A 303 36.33 36.92 30.36
C ASN A 303 36.26 37.64 31.71
N GLY A 304 36.13 36.88 32.79
CA GLY A 304 36.30 37.38 34.13
C GLY A 304 37.77 37.79 34.37
N PRO A 305 38.03 38.88 35.12
CA PRO A 305 39.39 39.41 35.30
C PRO A 305 40.25 38.44 36.10
N ALA A 306 41.48 38.27 35.64
CA ALA A 306 42.54 37.53 36.33
C ALA A 306 42.79 38.16 37.70
N GLY A 307 42.22 37.62 38.74
CA GLY A 307 42.53 37.95 40.13
C GLY A 307 43.62 37.06 40.69
N ASN A 308 44.80 37.64 40.78
CA ASN A 308 45.97 37.10 41.44
C ASN A 308 45.73 37.14 42.97
N THR A 309 45.64 36.02 43.66
CA THR A 309 45.95 35.96 45.12
C THR A 309 46.54 34.60 45.45
N ALA A 310 47.84 34.65 45.72
CA ALA A 310 48.54 33.62 46.46
C ALA A 310 48.16 33.69 47.96
N CYS A 311 47.94 32.58 48.58
CA CYS A 311 48.00 32.30 50.02
C CYS A 311 48.07 30.79 50.15
N GLY A 312 49.13 30.18 50.60
CA GLY A 312 49.81 30.20 51.87
C GLY A 312 49.28 29.04 52.70
N TRP A 313 50.08 27.97 52.76
CA TRP A 313 49.87 26.84 53.65
C TRP A 313 50.14 27.20 55.12
N GLU A 314 49.23 26.88 56.05
CA GLU A 314 49.45 26.19 57.31
C GLU A 314 48.28 25.33 57.66
#